data_7a403d6b1b4bfb653ac330eee5049c07
#
_entry.id   7a403d6b1b4bfb653ac330eee5049c07
#
_cell.length_a   1.000
_cell.length_b   1.000
_cell.length_c   1.000
_cell.angle_alpha   90.00
_cell.angle_beta   90.00
_cell.angle_gamma   90.00
#
_symmetry.space_group_name_H-M   'P 1'
#
loop_
_entity.id
_entity.type
_entity.pdbx_description
1 polymer ?
#
loop_
_entity_poly.entity_id
_entity_poly.type
_entity_poly.pdbx_seq_one_letter_code
_entity_poly.pdbx_strand_id
1 'polypeptide(L)'
;MMQSIEHAAGSIKRVVAFRLKPGMDVLKGIEEICKAENIKNGVILSGIGSLDGAAFCNPVPLKDKKAGYGYGEPTILYGPIELTAAAGMICHDDDGNLLLHVHMSMSDQHGTGHGGHLIEGTKVLLTTDRMII
;
A
#
# COMPACT_ATOMS: atom_id res chain seq x y z
N MET A 1 18.31 27.25 -11.90
CA MET A 1 18.28 26.49 -10.63
C MET A 1 18.33 25.01 -10.99
N MET A 2 19.37 24.28 -10.63
CA MET A 2 19.39 22.82 -10.84
C MET A 2 18.45 22.19 -9.85
N GLN A 3 17.48 21.41 -10.37
CA GLN A 3 16.67 20.53 -9.52
C GLN A 3 17.59 19.45 -8.96
N SER A 4 17.58 19.28 -7.64
CA SER A 4 18.32 18.19 -7.00
C SER A 4 17.55 16.90 -7.21
N ILE A 5 18.23 15.88 -7.74
CA ILE A 5 17.71 14.53 -7.86
C ILE A 5 18.52 13.68 -6.90
N GLU A 6 17.83 13.10 -5.94
CA GLU A 6 18.43 12.08 -5.08
C GLU A 6 18.26 10.72 -5.76
N HIS A 7 19.34 9.95 -5.87
CA HIS A 7 19.30 8.64 -6.51
C HIS A 7 20.23 7.65 -5.83
N ALA A 8 19.87 6.39 -5.95
CA ALA A 8 20.70 5.27 -5.56
C ALA A 8 20.53 4.16 -6.60
N ALA A 9 21.58 3.41 -6.84
CA ALA A 9 21.56 2.23 -7.69
C ALA A 9 21.62 0.97 -6.83
N GLY A 10 20.97 -0.09 -7.27
CA GLY A 10 20.95 -1.35 -6.56
C GLY A 10 20.59 -2.51 -7.50
N SER A 11 20.48 -3.68 -6.91
CA SER A 11 20.05 -4.91 -7.60
C SER A 11 18.97 -5.62 -6.80
N ILE A 12 18.11 -6.35 -7.51
CA ILE A 12 17.12 -7.22 -6.87
C ILE A 12 17.85 -8.43 -6.28
N LYS A 13 17.69 -8.62 -4.97
CA LYS A 13 18.30 -9.74 -4.26
C LYS A 13 17.43 -11.00 -4.35
N ARG A 14 16.12 -10.86 -4.18
CA ARG A 14 15.15 -11.96 -4.26
C ARG A 14 13.75 -11.39 -4.49
N VAL A 15 12.84 -12.29 -4.82
CA VAL A 15 11.41 -12.00 -5.01
C VAL A 15 10.62 -12.91 -4.06
N VAL A 16 9.61 -12.35 -3.39
CA VAL A 16 8.68 -13.08 -2.54
C VAL A 16 7.27 -12.91 -3.10
N ALA A 17 6.64 -14.01 -3.46
CA ALA A 17 5.25 -14.04 -3.89
C ALA A 17 4.38 -14.59 -2.75
N PHE A 18 3.27 -13.93 -2.43
CA PHE A 18 2.39 -14.35 -1.36
C PHE A 18 0.93 -14.08 -1.67
N ARG A 19 0.05 -14.66 -0.88
CA ARG A 19 -1.40 -14.49 -0.98
C ARG A 19 -1.97 -14.22 0.40
N LEU A 20 -2.84 -13.23 0.49
CA LEU A 20 -3.62 -12.97 1.69
C LEU A 20 -4.98 -13.66 1.60
N LYS A 21 -5.41 -14.22 2.72
CA LYS A 21 -6.68 -14.96 2.84
C LYS A 21 -7.84 -14.03 3.19
N PRO A 22 -9.09 -14.48 2.99
CA PRO A 22 -10.27 -13.72 3.36
C PRO A 22 -10.22 -13.22 4.81
N GLY A 23 -10.64 -11.96 4.99
CA GLY A 23 -10.69 -11.31 6.30
C GLY A 23 -9.38 -10.68 6.79
N MET A 24 -8.25 -10.99 6.16
CA MET A 24 -6.98 -10.36 6.52
C MET A 24 -6.98 -8.88 6.09
N ASP A 25 -6.43 -8.03 6.94
CA ASP A 25 -6.11 -6.66 6.58
C ASP A 25 -4.89 -6.64 5.65
N VAL A 26 -5.00 -5.94 4.53
CA VAL A 26 -3.96 -5.94 3.50
C VAL A 26 -2.65 -5.36 4.03
N LEU A 27 -2.71 -4.22 4.74
CA LEU A 27 -1.50 -3.57 5.26
C LEU A 27 -0.80 -4.44 6.30
N LYS A 28 -1.58 -5.02 7.23
CA LYS A 28 -1.05 -5.95 8.24
C LYS A 28 -0.49 -7.22 7.63
N GLY A 29 -1.14 -7.76 6.61
CA GLY A 29 -0.64 -8.93 5.90
C GLY A 29 0.71 -8.68 5.21
N ILE A 30 0.89 -7.50 4.60
CA ILE A 30 2.19 -7.09 4.04
C ILE A 30 3.23 -6.98 5.16
N GLU A 31 2.87 -6.39 6.29
CA GLU A 31 3.77 -6.28 7.43
C GLU A 31 4.20 -7.65 7.97
N GLU A 32 3.27 -8.58 8.11
CA GLU A 32 3.54 -9.94 8.57
C GLU A 32 4.50 -10.70 7.64
N ILE A 33 4.28 -10.62 6.33
CA ILE A 33 5.19 -11.30 5.38
C ILE A 33 6.57 -10.66 5.36
N CYS A 34 6.66 -9.34 5.51
CA CYS A 34 7.94 -8.66 5.62
C CYS A 34 8.73 -9.12 6.85
N LYS A 35 8.06 -9.30 7.97
CA LYS A 35 8.67 -9.85 9.20
C LYS A 35 9.08 -11.31 9.02
N ALA A 36 8.19 -12.15 8.49
CA ALA A 36 8.46 -13.58 8.29
C ALA A 36 9.62 -13.85 7.36
N GLU A 37 9.75 -13.05 6.29
CA GLU A 37 10.79 -13.16 5.28
C GLU A 37 12.01 -12.27 5.55
N ASN A 38 12.02 -11.56 6.67
CA ASN A 38 13.07 -10.61 7.04
C ASN A 38 13.36 -9.56 5.93
N ILE A 39 12.28 -9.02 5.36
CA ILE A 39 12.35 -7.96 4.35
C ILE A 39 12.41 -6.62 5.08
N LYS A 40 13.53 -5.94 5.00
CA LYS A 40 13.72 -4.60 5.57
C LYS A 40 13.55 -3.50 4.55
N ASN A 41 13.91 -3.78 3.30
CA ASN A 41 13.79 -2.86 2.18
C ASN A 41 13.28 -3.63 0.98
N GLY A 42 12.36 -3.05 0.25
CA GLY A 42 11.78 -3.68 -0.92
C GLY A 42 10.81 -2.79 -1.66
N VAL A 43 10.28 -3.33 -2.73
CA VAL A 43 9.28 -2.68 -3.57
C VAL A 43 8.14 -3.66 -3.79
N ILE A 44 6.91 -3.21 -3.57
CA ILE A 44 5.73 -3.98 -3.97
C ILE A 44 5.57 -3.81 -5.48
N LEU A 45 5.82 -4.88 -6.22
CA LEU A 45 5.82 -4.87 -7.69
C LEU A 45 4.42 -5.08 -8.27
N SER A 46 3.58 -5.84 -7.58
CA SER A 46 2.25 -6.20 -8.06
C SER A 46 1.35 -6.61 -6.91
N GLY A 47 0.07 -6.36 -7.06
CA GLY A 47 -0.97 -6.84 -6.16
C GLY A 47 -2.33 -6.66 -6.82
N ILE A 48 -3.08 -7.75 -6.94
CA ILE A 48 -4.46 -7.76 -7.42
C ILE A 48 -5.30 -8.66 -6.51
N GLY A 49 -6.61 -8.53 -6.57
CA GLY A 49 -7.51 -9.36 -5.79
C GLY A 49 -8.85 -8.70 -5.54
N SER A 50 -9.58 -9.21 -4.56
CA SER A 50 -10.88 -8.66 -4.16
C SER A 50 -10.89 -8.25 -2.69
N LEU A 51 -11.53 -7.14 -2.40
CA LEU A 51 -11.59 -6.53 -1.08
C LEU A 51 -13.02 -6.46 -0.56
N ASP A 52 -13.18 -6.62 0.75
CA ASP A 52 -14.39 -6.34 1.50
C ASP A 52 -14.24 -4.99 2.20
N GLY A 53 -14.47 -3.94 1.43
CA GLY A 53 -14.20 -2.58 1.86
C GLY A 53 -12.74 -2.15 1.71
N ALA A 54 -12.53 -0.85 1.70
CA ALA A 54 -11.20 -0.25 1.63
C ALA A 54 -11.14 1.04 2.44
N ALA A 55 -9.97 1.32 3.00
CA ALA A 55 -9.66 2.54 3.70
C ALA A 55 -8.37 3.14 3.13
N PHE A 56 -8.41 4.40 2.74
CA PHE A 56 -7.27 5.09 2.16
C PHE A 56 -7.33 6.60 2.39
N CYS A 57 -6.19 7.26 2.27
CA CYS A 57 -6.06 8.70 2.39
C CYS A 57 -5.49 9.31 1.12
N ASN A 58 -5.84 10.56 0.87
CA ASN A 58 -5.26 11.35 -0.21
C ASN A 58 -4.71 12.68 0.33
N PRO A 59 -3.71 13.28 -0.34
CA PRO A 59 -3.21 14.59 0.03
C PRO A 59 -4.30 15.66 -0.14
N VAL A 60 -4.42 16.53 0.85
CA VAL A 60 -5.32 17.68 0.83
C VAL A 60 -4.57 18.94 1.27
N PRO A 61 -5.03 20.15 0.89
CA PRO A 61 -4.49 21.38 1.42
C PRO A 61 -4.74 21.48 2.93
N LEU A 62 -3.68 21.74 3.69
CA LEU A 62 -3.72 21.95 5.14
C LEU A 62 -2.96 23.24 5.47
N LYS A 63 -3.67 24.30 5.78
CA LYS A 63 -3.10 25.63 6.00
C LYS A 63 -2.19 25.72 7.23
N ASP A 64 -2.41 24.87 8.21
CA ASP A 64 -1.64 24.77 9.45
C ASP A 64 -0.34 23.96 9.33
N LYS A 65 -0.13 23.30 8.22
CA LYS A 65 1.09 22.54 7.96
C LYS A 65 2.14 23.39 7.22
N LYS A 66 3.39 23.28 7.65
CA LYS A 66 4.52 23.98 7.00
C LYS A 66 4.60 23.72 5.50
N ALA A 67 4.30 22.51 5.07
CA ALA A 67 4.27 22.12 3.66
C ALA A 67 3.01 22.61 2.93
N GLY A 68 1.98 23.08 3.63
CA GLY A 68 0.69 23.48 3.07
C GLY A 68 -0.24 22.32 2.71
N TYR A 69 0.20 21.08 2.85
CA TYR A 69 -0.52 19.86 2.49
C TYR A 69 -0.25 18.74 3.50
N GLY A 70 -1.13 17.76 3.51
CA GLY A 70 -0.98 16.52 4.28
C GLY A 70 -2.10 15.56 3.92
N TYR A 71 -2.10 14.39 4.54
CA TYR A 71 -3.20 13.44 4.34
C TYR A 71 -4.48 13.98 5.01
N GLY A 72 -5.57 13.93 4.24
CA GLY A 72 -6.91 14.26 4.72
C GLY A 72 -7.54 13.15 5.54
N GLU A 73 -8.82 13.33 5.86
CA GLU A 73 -9.61 12.30 6.51
C GLU A 73 -9.67 11.04 5.66
N PRO A 74 -9.69 9.84 6.28
CA PRO A 74 -9.82 8.59 5.56
C PRO A 74 -11.07 8.53 4.69
N THR A 75 -10.91 8.05 3.46
CA THR A 75 -12.03 7.63 2.63
C THR A 75 -12.30 6.16 2.89
N ILE A 76 -13.53 5.82 3.21
CA ILE A 76 -13.97 4.45 3.47
C ILE A 76 -14.93 4.03 2.37
N LEU A 77 -14.59 2.93 1.70
CA LEU A 77 -15.47 2.24 0.76
C LEU A 77 -16.02 0.97 1.40
N TYR A 78 -17.28 0.69 1.15
CA TYR A 78 -17.97 -0.50 1.67
C TYR A 78 -18.30 -1.46 0.53
N GLY A 79 -18.39 -2.74 0.87
CA GLY A 79 -18.81 -3.80 -0.03
C GLY A 79 -17.68 -4.33 -0.92
N PRO A 80 -18.05 -5.14 -1.93
CA PRO A 80 -17.09 -5.76 -2.82
C PRO A 80 -16.34 -4.72 -3.67
N ILE A 81 -15.02 -4.86 -3.70
CA ILE A 81 -14.12 -3.96 -4.44
C ILE A 81 -13.09 -4.82 -5.15
N GLU A 82 -12.82 -4.51 -6.40
CA GLU A 82 -11.71 -5.08 -7.14
C GLU A 82 -10.42 -4.31 -6.83
N LEU A 83 -9.42 -4.98 -6.29
CA LEU A 83 -8.07 -4.44 -6.20
C LEU A 83 -7.41 -4.60 -7.57
N THR A 84 -7.33 -3.52 -8.32
CA THR A 84 -6.80 -3.53 -9.69
C THR A 84 -5.29 -3.43 -9.74
N ALA A 85 -4.68 -2.77 -8.77
CA ALA A 85 -3.22 -2.71 -8.62
C ALA A 85 -2.84 -2.27 -7.20
N ALA A 86 -1.72 -2.79 -6.72
CA ALA A 86 -1.02 -2.28 -5.55
C ALA A 86 0.45 -2.07 -5.88
N ALA A 87 1.00 -0.97 -5.41
CA ALA A 87 2.40 -0.63 -5.55
C ALA A 87 2.89 0.09 -4.29
N GLY A 88 4.17 0.00 -3.99
CA GLY A 88 4.67 0.69 -2.82
C GLY A 88 6.11 0.38 -2.50
N MET A 89 6.56 0.99 -1.42
CA MET A 89 7.91 0.83 -0.90
C MET A 89 7.87 0.28 0.52
N ILE A 90 8.84 -0.55 0.81
CA ILE A 90 9.12 -1.11 2.12
C ILE A 90 10.45 -0.55 2.54
N CYS A 91 10.47 0.14 3.66
CA CYS A 91 11.66 0.73 4.26
C CYS A 91 11.68 0.41 5.76
N HIS A 92 12.68 0.90 6.44
CA HIS A 92 12.75 0.90 7.90
C HIS A 92 13.34 2.22 8.40
N ASP A 93 13.00 2.60 9.62
CA ASP A 93 13.60 3.74 10.29
C ASP A 93 14.95 3.38 10.91
N ASP A 94 15.62 4.36 11.54
CA ASP A 94 16.94 4.18 12.16
C ASP A 94 16.91 3.18 13.33
N ASP A 95 15.74 2.98 13.94
CA ASP A 95 15.53 2.00 15.02
C ASP A 95 15.18 0.60 14.49
N GLY A 96 15.07 0.45 13.17
CA GLY A 96 14.76 -0.81 12.50
C GLY A 96 13.27 -1.12 12.43
N ASN A 97 12.38 -0.18 12.75
CA ASN A 97 10.94 -0.35 12.60
C ASN A 97 10.55 -0.32 11.13
N LEU A 98 9.69 -1.25 10.74
CA LEU A 98 9.20 -1.35 9.37
C LEU A 98 8.34 -0.16 9.01
N LEU A 99 8.62 0.45 7.87
CA LEU A 99 7.86 1.54 7.27
C LEU A 99 7.29 1.07 5.94
N LEU A 100 5.97 1.01 5.84
CA LEU A 100 5.25 0.63 4.63
C LEU A 100 4.62 1.87 3.99
N HIS A 101 4.90 2.09 2.73
CA HIS A 101 4.27 3.13 1.93
C HIS A 101 3.62 2.48 0.71
N VAL A 102 2.33 2.20 0.81
CA VAL A 102 1.58 1.40 -0.17
C VAL A 102 0.44 2.24 -0.73
N HIS A 103 0.33 2.26 -2.04
CA HIS A 103 -0.81 2.83 -2.76
C HIS A 103 -1.60 1.73 -3.45
N MET A 104 -2.91 1.95 -3.59
CA MET A 104 -3.80 1.04 -4.31
C MET A 104 -4.65 1.80 -5.32
N SER A 105 -4.91 1.13 -6.46
CA SER A 105 -6.00 1.46 -7.37
C SER A 105 -7.09 0.41 -7.22
N MET A 106 -8.33 0.83 -7.27
CA MET A 106 -9.48 -0.02 -7.02
C MET A 106 -10.63 0.34 -7.95
N SER A 107 -11.53 -0.63 -8.16
CA SER A 107 -12.79 -0.43 -8.86
C SER A 107 -13.94 -0.99 -8.01
N ASP A 108 -14.96 -0.21 -7.80
CA ASP A 108 -16.15 -0.67 -7.08
C ASP A 108 -17.08 -1.50 -7.98
N GLN A 109 -18.17 -2.02 -7.39
CA GLN A 109 -19.14 -2.86 -8.11
C GLN A 109 -19.83 -2.16 -9.30
N HIS A 110 -19.75 -0.84 -9.38
CA HIS A 110 -20.31 -0.04 -10.47
C HIS A 110 -19.24 0.34 -11.51
N GLY A 111 -18.00 -0.10 -11.34
CA GLY A 111 -16.88 0.24 -12.23
C GLY A 111 -16.27 1.62 -11.96
N THR A 112 -16.64 2.27 -10.85
CA THR A 112 -16.04 3.54 -10.47
C THR A 112 -14.65 3.32 -9.89
N GLY A 113 -13.67 4.02 -10.43
CA GLY A 113 -12.28 3.96 -9.99
C GLY A 113 -12.04 4.77 -8.73
N HIS A 114 -11.26 4.20 -7.82
CA HIS A 114 -10.79 4.83 -6.59
C HIS A 114 -9.31 4.54 -6.40
N GLY A 115 -8.64 5.31 -5.56
CA GLY A 115 -7.25 5.04 -5.23
C GLY A 115 -6.67 6.03 -4.23
N GLY A 116 -5.59 5.61 -3.60
CA GLY A 116 -4.89 6.44 -2.63
C GLY A 116 -3.89 5.66 -1.79
N HIS A 117 -3.44 6.32 -0.74
CA HIS A 117 -2.53 5.75 0.24
C HIS A 117 -3.26 4.77 1.16
N LEU A 118 -2.84 3.51 1.14
CA LEU A 118 -3.41 2.44 1.94
C LEU A 118 -3.21 2.70 3.43
N ILE A 119 -4.29 2.56 4.17
CA ILE A 119 -4.29 2.53 5.64
C ILE A 119 -4.94 1.25 6.15
N GLU A 120 -4.85 0.96 7.43
CA GLU A 120 -5.57 -0.14 8.05
C GLU A 120 -7.09 -0.01 7.85
N GLY A 121 -7.78 -1.14 7.76
CA GLY A 121 -9.21 -1.22 7.51
C GLY A 121 -9.57 -1.74 6.11
N THR A 122 -8.57 -2.09 5.30
CA THR A 122 -8.76 -2.69 3.97
C THR A 122 -8.65 -4.20 4.07
N LYS A 123 -9.77 -4.91 3.98
CA LYS A 123 -9.82 -6.36 4.19
C LYS A 123 -9.97 -7.13 2.88
N VAL A 124 -9.35 -8.30 2.83
CA VAL A 124 -9.48 -9.24 1.72
C VAL A 124 -10.87 -9.87 1.72
N LEU A 125 -11.56 -9.88 0.58
CA LEU A 125 -12.86 -10.52 0.39
C LEU A 125 -12.70 -12.03 0.09
N LEU A 126 -12.18 -12.36 -1.07
CA LEU A 126 -11.95 -13.75 -1.49
C LEU A 126 -10.47 -14.12 -1.42
N THR A 127 -9.64 -13.33 -2.05
CA THR A 127 -8.19 -13.50 -2.02
C THR A 127 -7.50 -12.25 -2.56
N THR A 128 -6.23 -12.07 -2.19
CA THR A 128 -5.31 -11.32 -3.05
C THR A 128 -4.55 -12.35 -3.88
N ASP A 129 -4.54 -12.18 -5.20
CA ASP A 129 -3.81 -13.07 -6.07
C ASP A 129 -2.39 -12.55 -6.28
N ARG A 130 -1.44 -13.22 -5.64
CA ARG A 130 -0.01 -13.01 -5.82
C ARG A 130 0.44 -11.56 -5.71
N MET A 131 0.45 -11.07 -4.50
CA MET A 131 1.28 -9.91 -4.21
C MET A 131 2.75 -10.30 -4.33
N ILE A 132 3.55 -9.42 -4.92
CA ILE A 132 4.97 -9.66 -5.18
C ILE A 132 5.77 -8.51 -4.58
N ILE A 133 6.73 -8.84 -3.75
CA ILE A 133 7.71 -7.93 -3.15
C ILE A 133 9.11 -8.26 -3.69
#